data_7aad2b39b28d9146be39c036decb6784
#
_entry.id   7aad2b39b28d9146be39c036decb6784
#
_cell.length_a   1.000
_cell.length_b   1.000
_cell.length_c   1.000
_cell.angle_alpha   90.00
_cell.angle_beta   90.00
_cell.angle_gamma   90.00
#
_symmetry.space_group_name_H-M   'P 1'
#
loop_
_entity.id
_entity.type
_entity.pdbx_description
1 polymer ?
#
loop_
_entity_poly.entity_id
_entity_poly.type
_entity_poly.pdbx_seq_one_letter_code
_entity_poly.pdbx_strand_id
1 'polypeptide(L)'
;MKNGIEIRWHGRGGQGAKTAALLLADVAFKTGQNVQGFPEYGPERMGAPITAYNRISSDVIRVHSNIYTPDFVVVVDETLLESVDVTAGLKEEGAIIVNTSKTPEEIMPHLKGYKGKVYTVDGRKISVEALGKNFPNSPMLAAIVAVSKVMPRDKFITEMRASYQHKFAKKPEVIDGNMKALEMAFDAVEKAM
;
A
#
# COMPACT_ATOMS: atom_id res chain seq x y z
N MET A 1 5.55 7.27 17.31
CA MET A 1 5.20 6.09 18.15
C MET A 1 6.46 5.27 18.38
N LYS A 2 6.71 4.77 19.59
CA LYS A 2 7.93 3.96 19.84
C LYS A 2 7.94 2.59 19.18
N ASN A 3 6.77 1.97 19.03
CA ASN A 3 6.62 0.58 18.53
C ASN A 3 5.56 0.47 17.42
N GLY A 4 5.56 1.40 16.49
CA GLY A 4 4.59 1.40 15.41
C GLY A 4 5.12 2.01 14.14
N ILE A 5 4.45 1.74 13.03
CA ILE A 5 4.74 2.28 11.72
C ILE A 5 3.61 3.17 11.22
N GLU A 6 3.97 4.17 10.46
CA GLU A 6 3.06 5.10 9.80
C GLU A 6 3.24 5.02 8.28
N ILE A 7 2.14 4.78 7.58
CA ILE A 7 2.13 4.60 6.13
C ILE A 7 1.21 5.66 5.52
N ARG A 8 1.65 6.30 4.47
CA ARG A 8 0.86 7.22 3.65
C ARG A 8 0.72 6.69 2.24
N TRP A 9 -0.52 6.60 1.79
CA TRP A 9 -0.89 6.15 0.46
C TRP A 9 -1.23 7.33 -0.42
N HIS A 10 -0.71 7.35 -1.63
CA HIS A 10 -1.07 8.30 -2.68
C HIS A 10 -1.67 7.55 -3.86
N GLY A 11 -2.83 7.98 -4.31
CA GLY A 11 -3.52 7.40 -5.47
C GLY A 11 -4.47 8.41 -6.07
N ARG A 12 -5.24 7.97 -7.06
CA ARG A 12 -6.36 8.76 -7.61
C ARG A 12 -7.69 8.14 -7.20
N GLY A 13 -8.73 8.95 -7.15
CA GLY A 13 -10.10 8.48 -6.91
C GLY A 13 -10.47 7.34 -7.88
N GLY A 14 -10.93 6.20 -7.33
CA GLY A 14 -11.28 5.01 -8.11
C GLY A 14 -10.17 3.95 -8.23
N GLN A 15 -8.91 4.24 -7.88
CA GLN A 15 -7.79 3.29 -8.02
C GLN A 15 -7.58 2.37 -6.81
N GLY A 16 -8.38 2.51 -5.76
CA GLY A 16 -8.39 1.61 -4.62
C GLY A 16 -7.35 1.88 -3.52
N ALA A 17 -6.65 3.02 -3.51
CA ALA A 17 -5.72 3.37 -2.43
C ALA A 17 -6.40 3.41 -1.05
N LYS A 18 -7.58 4.04 -0.95
CA LYS A 18 -8.42 4.00 0.26
C LYS A 18 -8.77 2.57 0.67
N THR A 19 -9.18 1.75 -0.29
CA THR A 19 -9.55 0.35 -0.04
C THR A 19 -8.36 -0.45 0.45
N ALA A 20 -7.16 -0.24 -0.13
CA ALA A 20 -5.93 -0.89 0.31
C ALA A 20 -5.57 -0.51 1.76
N ALA A 21 -5.62 0.78 2.10
CA ALA A 21 -5.35 1.23 3.46
C ALA A 21 -6.33 0.62 4.48
N LEU A 22 -7.63 0.57 4.18
CA LEU A 22 -8.63 -0.02 5.07
C LEU A 22 -8.45 -1.54 5.21
N LEU A 23 -8.13 -2.25 4.12
CA LEU A 23 -7.84 -3.69 4.17
C LEU A 23 -6.58 -3.99 4.98
N LEU A 24 -5.52 -3.20 4.84
CA LEU A 24 -4.31 -3.36 5.64
C LEU A 24 -4.60 -3.18 7.13
N ALA A 25 -5.42 -2.18 7.49
CA ALA A 25 -5.84 -1.98 8.87
C ALA A 25 -6.65 -3.18 9.41
N ASP A 26 -7.63 -3.68 8.64
CA ASP A 26 -8.45 -4.84 9.04
C ASP A 26 -7.59 -6.08 9.29
N VAL A 27 -6.68 -6.38 8.38
CA VAL A 27 -5.77 -7.54 8.51
C VAL A 27 -4.80 -7.36 9.68
N ALA A 28 -4.20 -6.19 9.86
CA ALA A 28 -3.30 -5.93 10.96
C ALA A 28 -4.02 -6.03 12.32
N PHE A 29 -5.26 -5.55 12.40
CA PHE A 29 -6.09 -5.71 13.60
C PHE A 29 -6.33 -7.20 13.95
N LYS A 30 -6.62 -8.03 12.96
CA LYS A 30 -6.83 -9.47 13.16
C LYS A 30 -5.56 -10.20 13.61
N THR A 31 -4.38 -9.62 13.35
CA THR A 31 -3.12 -10.15 13.89
C THR A 31 -2.79 -9.65 15.31
N GLY A 32 -3.70 -8.94 15.96
CA GLY A 32 -3.58 -8.48 17.34
C GLY A 32 -2.90 -7.12 17.51
N GLN A 33 -2.74 -6.34 16.43
CA GLN A 33 -2.16 -5.02 16.47
C GLN A 33 -3.23 -3.93 16.70
N ASN A 34 -2.83 -2.81 17.30
CA ASN A 34 -3.62 -1.59 17.31
C ASN A 34 -3.48 -0.89 15.97
N VAL A 35 -4.59 -0.45 15.38
CA VAL A 35 -4.60 0.09 14.02
C VAL A 35 -5.45 1.33 13.90
N GLN A 36 -5.06 2.20 12.98
CA GLN A 36 -5.90 3.22 12.38
C GLN A 36 -5.73 3.14 10.86
N GLY A 37 -6.84 3.13 10.14
CA GLY A 37 -6.87 3.23 8.68
C GLY A 37 -7.94 4.25 8.29
N PHE A 38 -7.55 5.33 7.61
CA PHE A 38 -8.47 6.41 7.25
C PHE A 38 -8.02 7.14 5.99
N PRO A 39 -8.98 7.60 5.16
CA PRO A 39 -8.69 8.49 4.06
C PRO A 39 -8.63 9.94 4.54
N GLU A 40 -7.92 10.77 3.79
CA GLU A 40 -8.08 12.21 3.87
C GLU A 40 -9.27 12.63 3.01
N TYR A 41 -10.26 13.25 3.65
CA TYR A 41 -11.45 13.75 2.96
C TYR A 41 -11.15 15.12 2.35
N GLY A 42 -11.21 15.20 1.03
CA GLY A 42 -11.12 16.41 0.24
C GLY A 42 -12.27 16.50 -0.76
N PRO A 43 -12.24 17.44 -1.72
CA PRO A 43 -13.22 17.47 -2.80
C PRO A 43 -13.04 16.23 -3.68
N GLU A 44 -13.64 15.12 -3.26
CA GLU A 44 -13.50 13.81 -3.93
C GLU A 44 -14.15 13.87 -5.31
N ARG A 45 -13.29 13.81 -6.34
CA ARG A 45 -13.69 13.59 -7.73
C ARG A 45 -12.97 12.36 -8.27
N MET A 46 -13.65 11.60 -9.09
CA MET A 46 -13.05 10.50 -9.82
C MET A 46 -11.76 11.00 -10.52
N GLY A 47 -10.63 10.32 -10.32
CA GLY A 47 -9.33 10.71 -10.89
C GLY A 47 -8.57 11.81 -10.15
N ALA A 48 -9.16 12.52 -9.19
CA ALA A 48 -8.44 13.49 -8.37
C ALA A 48 -7.43 12.77 -7.45
N PRO A 49 -6.29 13.43 -7.10
CA PRO A 49 -5.38 12.90 -6.10
C PRO A 49 -6.09 12.69 -4.76
N ILE A 50 -5.89 11.53 -4.16
CA ILE A 50 -6.37 11.19 -2.82
C ILE A 50 -5.22 10.69 -1.96
N THR A 51 -5.34 10.90 -0.66
CA THR A 51 -4.41 10.38 0.33
C THR A 51 -5.16 9.48 1.32
N ALA A 52 -4.52 8.40 1.75
CA ALA A 52 -5.01 7.56 2.82
C ALA A 52 -3.85 7.17 3.75
N TYR A 53 -4.18 6.74 4.95
CA TYR A 53 -3.20 6.56 6.01
C TYR A 53 -3.42 5.26 6.77
N ASN A 54 -2.31 4.67 7.24
CA ASN A 54 -2.31 3.64 8.25
C ASN A 54 -1.38 4.00 9.40
N ARG A 55 -1.83 3.80 10.63
CA ARG A 55 -1.01 3.62 11.82
C ARG A 55 -1.19 2.21 12.32
N ILE A 56 -0.10 1.50 12.52
CA ILE A 56 -0.11 0.10 12.99
C ILE A 56 0.91 0.00 14.11
N SER A 57 0.50 -0.48 15.28
CA SER A 57 1.35 -0.49 16.48
C SER A 57 0.98 -1.63 17.42
N SER A 58 1.97 -2.15 18.16
CA SER A 58 1.72 -3.00 19.33
C SER A 58 1.13 -2.21 20.51
N ASP A 59 1.38 -0.90 20.57
CA ASP A 59 0.89 -0.02 21.62
C ASP A 59 -0.42 0.67 21.23
N VAL A 60 -1.17 1.12 22.22
CA VAL A 60 -2.39 1.90 22.00
C VAL A 60 -2.10 3.19 21.25
N ILE A 61 -2.80 3.42 20.15
CA ILE A 61 -2.66 4.62 19.32
C ILE A 61 -3.55 5.71 19.88
N ARG A 62 -2.94 6.82 20.35
CA ARG A 62 -3.64 7.98 20.94
C ARG A 62 -3.67 9.21 20.02
N VAL A 63 -2.95 9.15 18.89
CA VAL A 63 -2.86 10.25 17.91
C VAL A 63 -3.95 10.05 16.86
N HIS A 64 -4.69 11.13 16.53
CA HIS A 64 -5.79 11.12 15.56
C HIS A 64 -5.60 12.10 14.38
N SER A 65 -4.47 12.79 14.31
CA SER A 65 -4.13 13.67 13.18
C SER A 65 -3.76 12.87 11.92
N ASN A 66 -3.70 13.56 10.78
CA ASN A 66 -3.08 13.02 9.57
C ASN A 66 -1.61 12.64 9.82
N ILE A 67 -1.05 11.80 8.96
CA ILE A 67 0.35 11.38 9.04
C ILE A 67 1.21 12.32 8.21
N TYR A 68 1.98 13.18 8.89
CA TYR A 68 2.87 14.17 8.27
C TYR A 68 4.29 13.65 8.09
N THR A 69 4.73 12.71 8.92
CA THR A 69 6.08 12.12 8.91
C THR A 69 6.02 10.60 8.79
N PRO A 70 5.59 10.07 7.61
CA PRO A 70 5.44 8.63 7.44
C PRO A 70 6.78 7.89 7.48
N ASP A 71 6.74 6.62 7.91
CA ASP A 71 7.84 5.67 7.75
C ASP A 71 7.88 5.10 6.33
N PHE A 72 6.68 4.94 5.72
CA PHE A 72 6.54 4.41 4.36
C PHE A 72 5.55 5.24 3.56
N VAL A 73 5.85 5.39 2.27
CA VAL A 73 4.94 5.98 1.29
C VAL A 73 4.64 4.95 0.20
N VAL A 74 3.37 4.80 -0.15
CA VAL A 74 2.91 3.95 -1.24
C VAL A 74 2.26 4.82 -2.30
N VAL A 75 2.78 4.77 -3.53
CA VAL A 75 2.24 5.50 -4.68
C VAL A 75 1.57 4.51 -5.62
N VAL A 76 0.24 4.54 -5.66
CA VAL A 76 -0.58 3.64 -6.49
C VAL A 76 -0.61 4.08 -7.94
N ASP A 77 -0.37 5.37 -8.20
CA ASP A 77 -0.35 5.95 -9.54
C ASP A 77 0.92 6.82 -9.71
N GLU A 78 1.85 6.36 -10.55
CA GLU A 78 3.12 7.05 -10.79
C GLU A 78 2.97 8.46 -11.35
N THR A 79 1.86 8.78 -12.03
CA THR A 79 1.63 10.13 -12.56
C THR A 79 1.50 11.19 -11.47
N LEU A 80 1.28 10.78 -10.22
CA LEU A 80 1.26 11.70 -9.07
C LEU A 80 2.64 12.25 -8.74
N LEU A 81 3.72 11.59 -9.13
CA LEU A 81 5.09 12.06 -8.89
C LEU A 81 5.37 13.43 -9.54
N GLU A 82 4.63 13.77 -10.59
CA GLU A 82 4.76 15.06 -11.30
C GLU A 82 3.99 16.20 -10.61
N SER A 83 2.88 15.88 -9.93
CA SER A 83 1.93 16.87 -9.42
C SER A 83 1.88 16.97 -7.89
N VAL A 84 2.33 15.94 -7.18
CA VAL A 84 2.27 15.84 -5.72
C VAL A 84 3.67 15.57 -5.18
N ASP A 85 4.06 16.27 -4.11
CA ASP A 85 5.25 15.91 -3.36
C ASP A 85 4.96 14.70 -2.46
N VAL A 86 5.09 13.50 -3.03
CA VAL A 86 4.83 12.25 -2.32
C VAL A 86 5.90 11.96 -1.25
N THR A 87 7.05 12.64 -1.30
CA THR A 87 8.15 12.46 -0.35
C THR A 87 8.08 13.41 0.84
N ALA A 88 7.17 14.38 0.82
CA ALA A 88 7.04 15.38 1.90
C ALA A 88 6.95 14.71 3.28
N GLY A 89 7.89 15.02 4.16
CA GLY A 89 7.96 14.50 5.52
C GLY A 89 8.31 13.01 5.64
N LEU A 90 8.58 12.29 4.55
CA LEU A 90 9.06 10.90 4.62
C LEU A 90 10.39 10.87 5.38
N LYS A 91 10.48 9.98 6.37
CA LYS A 91 11.68 9.82 7.19
C LYS A 91 12.87 9.36 6.34
N GLU A 92 14.07 9.77 6.71
CA GLU A 92 15.31 9.40 5.99
C GLU A 92 15.53 7.88 5.94
N GLU A 93 15.18 7.18 7.02
CA GLU A 93 15.26 5.72 7.12
C GLU A 93 14.04 5.02 6.49
N GLY A 94 13.07 5.77 6.02
CA GLY A 94 11.84 5.30 5.42
C GLY A 94 12.05 4.71 4.03
N ALA A 95 10.94 4.30 3.42
CA ALA A 95 10.94 3.81 2.05
C ALA A 95 9.71 4.27 1.27
N ILE A 96 9.89 4.42 -0.03
CA ILE A 96 8.80 4.67 -0.98
C ILE A 96 8.62 3.45 -1.89
N ILE A 97 7.37 3.04 -2.09
CA ILE A 97 6.98 1.96 -2.98
C ILE A 97 6.11 2.56 -4.09
N VAL A 98 6.51 2.40 -5.34
CA VAL A 98 5.82 2.99 -6.49
C VAL A 98 5.27 1.90 -7.40
N ASN A 99 3.99 2.01 -7.74
CA ASN A 99 3.36 1.18 -8.76
C ASN A 99 3.78 1.66 -10.16
N THR A 100 4.75 1.01 -10.75
CA THR A 100 5.30 1.36 -12.05
C THR A 100 6.04 0.17 -12.66
N SER A 101 6.21 0.17 -13.98
CA SER A 101 7.09 -0.76 -14.70
C SER A 101 8.54 -0.27 -14.80
N LYS A 102 8.82 0.94 -14.34
CA LYS A 102 10.16 1.55 -14.33
C LYS A 102 11.01 1.00 -13.19
N THR A 103 12.32 1.12 -13.33
CA THR A 103 13.27 0.75 -12.26
C THR A 103 13.31 1.85 -11.17
N PRO A 104 13.84 1.54 -9.97
CA PRO A 104 14.05 2.55 -8.94
C PRO A 104 14.91 3.73 -9.40
N GLU A 105 15.94 3.47 -10.24
CA GLU A 105 16.84 4.48 -10.79
C GLU A 105 16.10 5.46 -11.73
N GLU A 106 15.13 4.97 -12.49
CA GLU A 106 14.29 5.79 -13.36
C GLU A 106 13.27 6.63 -12.57
N ILE A 107 12.87 6.16 -11.38
CA ILE A 107 11.91 6.87 -10.51
C ILE A 107 12.61 7.93 -9.64
N MET A 108 13.83 7.68 -9.18
CA MET A 108 14.56 8.59 -8.28
C MET A 108 14.59 10.07 -8.71
N PRO A 109 14.79 10.44 -9.99
CA PRO A 109 14.78 11.83 -10.42
C PRO A 109 13.46 12.57 -10.17
N HIS A 110 12.34 11.84 -10.07
CA HIS A 110 11.01 12.40 -9.82
C HIS A 110 10.67 12.59 -8.33
N LEU A 111 11.57 12.18 -7.41
CA LEU A 111 11.32 12.17 -5.97
C LEU A 111 11.88 13.39 -5.23
N LYS A 112 11.98 14.53 -5.90
CA LYS A 112 12.36 15.83 -5.28
C LYS A 112 13.58 15.79 -4.35
N GLY A 113 14.60 15.03 -4.73
CA GLY A 113 15.85 14.92 -3.97
C GLY A 113 15.82 13.93 -2.80
N TYR A 114 14.77 13.12 -2.68
CA TYR A 114 14.77 11.98 -1.75
C TYR A 114 15.89 11.00 -2.09
N LYS A 115 16.66 10.58 -1.08
CA LYS A 115 17.84 9.70 -1.23
C LYS A 115 17.69 8.36 -0.49
N GLY A 116 16.53 8.11 0.07
CA GLY A 116 16.25 6.87 0.79
C GLY A 116 15.90 5.71 -0.14
N LYS A 117 15.32 4.67 0.44
CA LYS A 117 15.00 3.43 -0.27
C LYS A 117 13.79 3.60 -1.19
N VAL A 118 13.96 3.21 -2.45
CA VAL A 118 12.90 3.20 -3.46
C VAL A 118 12.68 1.77 -3.93
N TYR A 119 11.42 1.32 -3.91
CA TYR A 119 10.99 0.05 -4.45
C TYR A 119 9.97 0.29 -5.54
N THR A 120 10.05 -0.48 -6.61
CA THR A 120 9.08 -0.44 -7.71
C THR A 120 8.44 -1.81 -7.89
N VAL A 121 7.17 -1.80 -8.22
CA VAL A 121 6.40 -3.01 -8.54
C VAL A 121 5.39 -2.69 -9.63
N ASP A 122 5.36 -3.49 -10.69
CA ASP A 122 4.33 -3.36 -11.74
C ASP A 122 3.03 -4.04 -11.29
N GLY A 123 2.37 -3.42 -10.33
CA GLY A 123 1.09 -3.90 -9.79
C GLY A 123 -0.03 -3.89 -10.84
N ARG A 124 0.07 -3.04 -11.86
CA ARG A 124 -0.83 -3.05 -13.00
C ARG A 124 -0.70 -4.34 -13.81
N LYS A 125 0.51 -4.70 -14.21
CA LYS A 125 0.78 -5.95 -14.94
C LYS A 125 0.34 -7.16 -14.13
N ILE A 126 0.73 -7.21 -12.85
CA ILE A 126 0.39 -8.30 -11.93
C ILE A 126 -1.14 -8.45 -11.81
N SER A 127 -1.88 -7.36 -11.63
CA SER A 127 -3.33 -7.42 -11.49
C SER A 127 -4.03 -7.83 -12.78
N VAL A 128 -3.55 -7.37 -13.94
CA VAL A 128 -4.08 -7.79 -15.24
C VAL A 128 -3.82 -9.28 -15.47
N GLU A 129 -2.64 -9.79 -15.15
CA GLU A 129 -2.30 -11.20 -15.29
C GLU A 129 -3.10 -12.11 -14.34
N ALA A 130 -3.32 -11.67 -13.11
CA ALA A 130 -4.01 -12.47 -12.09
C ALA A 130 -5.54 -12.35 -12.14
N LEU A 131 -6.08 -11.18 -12.51
CA LEU A 131 -7.50 -10.82 -12.41
C LEU A 131 -8.13 -10.46 -13.75
N GLY A 132 -7.34 -10.32 -14.83
CA GLY A 132 -7.82 -9.79 -16.11
C GLY A 132 -8.22 -8.31 -16.09
N LYS A 133 -7.91 -7.58 -15.01
CA LYS A 133 -8.33 -6.19 -14.80
C LYS A 133 -7.24 -5.41 -14.07
N ASN A 134 -7.17 -4.10 -14.34
CA ASN A 134 -6.22 -3.21 -13.69
C ASN A 134 -6.72 -2.78 -12.29
N PHE A 135 -6.38 -3.58 -11.28
CA PHE A 135 -6.64 -3.29 -9.87
C PHE A 135 -5.35 -3.42 -9.04
N PRO A 136 -4.47 -2.43 -9.05
CA PRO A 136 -3.15 -2.52 -8.43
C PRO A 136 -3.19 -2.51 -6.89
N ASN A 137 -4.34 -2.28 -6.27
CA ASN A 137 -4.48 -2.21 -4.82
C ASN A 137 -4.02 -3.49 -4.09
N SER A 138 -4.35 -4.68 -4.61
CA SER A 138 -3.89 -5.94 -4.00
C SER A 138 -2.37 -6.15 -4.15
N PRO A 139 -1.75 -5.99 -5.33
CA PRO A 139 -0.29 -5.99 -5.45
C PRO A 139 0.40 -4.98 -4.54
N MET A 140 -0.11 -3.76 -4.43
CA MET A 140 0.50 -2.72 -3.59
C MET A 140 0.36 -3.02 -2.09
N LEU A 141 -0.71 -3.73 -1.67
CA LEU A 141 -0.83 -4.26 -0.30
C LEU A 141 0.28 -5.27 0.01
N ALA A 142 0.53 -6.22 -0.88
CA ALA A 142 1.61 -7.18 -0.70
C ALA A 142 2.98 -6.49 -0.66
N ALA A 143 3.21 -5.52 -1.55
CA ALA A 143 4.45 -4.76 -1.62
C ALA A 143 4.75 -4.00 -0.32
N ILE A 144 3.79 -3.29 0.24
CA ILE A 144 4.02 -2.57 1.52
C ILE A 144 4.26 -3.54 2.68
N VAL A 145 3.59 -4.68 2.74
CA VAL A 145 3.82 -5.68 3.79
C VAL A 145 5.21 -6.30 3.65
N ALA A 146 5.65 -6.62 2.43
CA ALA A 146 6.99 -7.15 2.16
C ALA A 146 8.10 -6.18 2.59
N VAL A 147 7.96 -4.89 2.22
CA VAL A 147 8.97 -3.86 2.51
C VAL A 147 8.97 -3.46 3.99
N SER A 148 7.80 -3.22 4.57
CA SER A 148 7.67 -2.75 5.96
C SER A 148 7.87 -3.84 7.01
N LYS A 149 7.67 -5.09 6.62
CA LYS A 149 7.67 -6.27 7.53
C LYS A 149 6.74 -6.08 8.74
N VAL A 150 5.66 -5.33 8.56
CA VAL A 150 4.67 -5.02 9.60
C VAL A 150 4.00 -6.28 10.17
N MET A 151 3.97 -7.35 9.38
CA MET A 151 3.54 -8.69 9.79
C MET A 151 4.19 -9.75 8.89
N PRO A 152 4.26 -11.03 9.35
CA PRO A 152 4.73 -12.13 8.52
C PRO A 152 3.84 -12.36 7.29
N ARG A 153 4.47 -12.73 6.15
CA ARG A 153 3.78 -13.00 4.87
C ARG A 153 2.67 -14.03 5.00
N ASP A 154 2.94 -15.14 5.68
CA ASP A 154 1.98 -16.23 5.87
C ASP A 154 0.74 -15.80 6.64
N LYS A 155 0.91 -15.01 7.70
CA LYS A 155 -0.20 -14.42 8.45
C LYS A 155 -0.99 -13.46 7.57
N PHE A 156 -0.31 -12.56 6.85
CA PHE A 156 -0.98 -11.63 5.94
C PHE A 156 -1.82 -12.36 4.89
N ILE A 157 -1.27 -13.36 4.22
CA ILE A 157 -1.95 -14.14 3.19
C ILE A 157 -3.18 -14.86 3.78
N THR A 158 -3.05 -15.46 4.96
CA THR A 158 -4.15 -16.14 5.65
C THR A 158 -5.31 -15.18 5.95
N GLU A 159 -5.02 -14.05 6.58
CA GLU A 159 -6.04 -13.06 6.96
C GLU A 159 -6.64 -12.35 5.74
N MET A 160 -5.85 -12.11 4.70
CA MET A 160 -6.36 -11.55 3.44
C MET A 160 -7.34 -12.50 2.76
N ARG A 161 -7.05 -13.81 2.74
CA ARG A 161 -7.97 -14.82 2.22
C ARG A 161 -9.30 -14.81 2.98
N ALA A 162 -9.25 -14.80 4.31
CA ALA A 162 -10.44 -14.72 5.15
C ALA A 162 -11.24 -13.43 4.90
N SER A 163 -10.56 -12.28 4.77
CA SER A 163 -11.18 -10.99 4.48
C SER A 163 -11.86 -10.99 3.10
N TYR A 164 -11.21 -11.55 2.09
CA TYR A 164 -11.80 -11.68 0.76
C TYR A 164 -12.96 -12.67 0.72
N GLN A 165 -12.89 -13.79 1.42
CA GLN A 165 -14.00 -14.74 1.53
C GLN A 165 -15.25 -14.08 2.12
N HIS A 166 -15.09 -13.27 3.15
CA HIS A 166 -16.20 -12.51 3.73
C HIS A 166 -16.75 -11.47 2.74
N LYS A 167 -15.88 -10.73 2.06
CA LYS A 167 -16.26 -9.63 1.15
C LYS A 167 -16.82 -10.13 -0.19
N PHE A 168 -16.29 -11.23 -0.71
CA PHE A 168 -16.60 -11.75 -2.05
C PHE A 168 -17.19 -13.16 -2.00
N ALA A 169 -17.95 -13.52 -0.95
CA ALA A 169 -18.52 -14.84 -0.74
C ALA A 169 -19.27 -15.43 -1.96
N LYS A 170 -19.84 -14.57 -2.82
CA LYS A 170 -20.58 -14.97 -4.03
C LYS A 170 -19.73 -14.97 -5.32
N LYS A 171 -18.41 -14.72 -5.21
CA LYS A 171 -17.51 -14.60 -6.37
C LYS A 171 -16.14 -15.22 -6.04
N PRO A 172 -16.06 -16.56 -5.92
CA PRO A 172 -14.82 -17.25 -5.53
C PRO A 172 -13.67 -16.99 -6.51
N GLU A 173 -13.95 -16.83 -7.81
CA GLU A 173 -12.96 -16.50 -8.83
C GLU A 173 -12.23 -15.17 -8.56
N VAL A 174 -12.92 -14.19 -7.95
CA VAL A 174 -12.33 -12.90 -7.54
C VAL A 174 -11.38 -13.11 -6.39
N ILE A 175 -11.68 -14.04 -5.48
CA ILE A 175 -10.82 -14.35 -4.33
C ILE A 175 -9.50 -14.94 -4.82
N ASP A 176 -9.56 -15.98 -5.64
CA ASP A 176 -8.35 -16.66 -6.13
C ASP A 176 -7.46 -15.75 -6.98
N GLY A 177 -8.07 -14.93 -7.83
CA GLY A 177 -7.33 -13.93 -8.59
C GLY A 177 -6.63 -12.89 -7.72
N ASN A 178 -7.29 -12.37 -6.68
CA ASN A 178 -6.66 -11.45 -5.73
C ASN A 178 -5.55 -12.12 -4.92
N MET A 179 -5.74 -13.36 -4.47
CA MET A 179 -4.71 -14.12 -3.76
C MET A 179 -3.48 -14.35 -4.63
N LYS A 180 -3.69 -14.74 -5.90
CA LYS A 180 -2.59 -14.86 -6.88
C LYS A 180 -1.84 -13.53 -7.06
N ALA A 181 -2.57 -12.42 -7.18
CA ALA A 181 -1.96 -11.10 -7.31
C ALA A 181 -1.11 -10.71 -6.10
N LEU A 182 -1.56 -11.02 -4.88
CA LEU A 182 -0.78 -10.80 -3.66
C LEU A 182 0.53 -11.59 -3.68
N GLU A 183 0.48 -12.89 -3.98
CA GLU A 183 1.66 -13.76 -3.98
C GLU A 183 2.66 -13.34 -5.06
N MET A 184 2.21 -13.04 -6.28
CA MET A 184 3.07 -12.54 -7.35
C MET A 184 3.78 -11.24 -6.96
N ALA A 185 3.09 -10.34 -6.28
CA ALA A 185 3.68 -9.08 -5.84
C ALA A 185 4.70 -9.28 -4.71
N PHE A 186 4.44 -10.17 -3.74
CA PHE A 186 5.43 -10.57 -2.74
C PHE A 186 6.69 -11.08 -3.40
N ASP A 187 6.56 -12.05 -4.33
CA ASP A 187 7.70 -12.65 -5.01
C ASP A 187 8.50 -11.62 -5.81
N ALA A 188 7.81 -10.68 -6.47
CA ALA A 188 8.46 -9.62 -7.24
C ALA A 188 9.27 -8.67 -6.34
N VAL A 189 8.70 -8.25 -5.21
CA VAL A 189 9.35 -7.32 -4.28
C VAL A 189 10.48 -8.00 -3.51
N GLU A 190 10.28 -9.22 -3.01
CA GLU A 190 11.30 -9.98 -2.26
C GLU A 190 12.53 -10.31 -3.12
N LYS A 191 12.37 -10.46 -4.43
CA LYS A 191 13.51 -10.62 -5.38
C LYS A 191 14.29 -9.33 -5.60
N ALA A 192 13.65 -8.18 -5.41
CA ALA A 192 14.24 -6.86 -5.61
C ALA A 192 14.90 -6.29 -4.34
N MET A 193 14.70 -6.92 -3.18
CA MET A 193 15.27 -6.53 -1.86
C MET A 193 16.63 -7.18 -1.63
#